data_2e5ea4b57a5e7fa18f163a817cd998fd
#
_entry.id   2e5ea4b57a5e7fa18f163a817cd998fd
#
_cell.length_a   1.000
_cell.length_b   1.000
_cell.length_c   1.000
_cell.angle_alpha   90.00
_cell.angle_beta   90.00
_cell.angle_gamma   90.00
#
_symmetry.space_group_name_H-M   'P 1'
#
loop_
_entity.id
_entity.type
_entity.pdbx_description
1 polymer ?
#
loop_
_entity_poly.entity_id
_entity_poly.type
_entity_poly.pdbx_seq_one_letter_code
_entity_poly.pdbx_strand_id
1 'polypeptide(L)'
;MDPQFVERRRYPRAKIEWPVTIKTDEGFISGYTLNLSAGGATVRLQNPPLVHEIIEMRLKIPELDRELAVEAEVVWSTADIVDNELTLPIIGLNFTSITDQDRWLISTAVAKVLRSDRRVPTRVVSARRALEKVLKKCMDMDL
;
A
#
# COMPACT_ATOMS: atom_id res chain seq x y z
N MET A 1 -15.57 -10.83 -18.62
CA MET A 1 -14.52 -10.79 -17.62
C MET A 1 -13.83 -12.13 -17.54
N ASP A 2 -12.56 -12.08 -17.49
CA ASP A 2 -11.77 -13.28 -17.37
C ASP A 2 -11.69 -13.70 -15.89
N PRO A 3 -12.29 -14.84 -15.51
CA PRO A 3 -12.24 -15.30 -14.12
C PRO A 3 -10.82 -15.52 -13.62
N GLN A 4 -9.92 -15.82 -14.53
CA GLN A 4 -8.51 -16.03 -14.19
C GLN A 4 -7.87 -14.76 -13.63
N PHE A 5 -8.41 -13.63 -13.98
CA PHE A 5 -7.92 -12.37 -13.48
C PHE A 5 -8.03 -12.27 -11.96
N VAL A 6 -9.14 -12.75 -11.42
CA VAL A 6 -9.38 -12.74 -9.99
C VAL A 6 -8.51 -13.80 -9.30
N GLU A 7 -8.34 -14.94 -9.93
CA GLU A 7 -7.58 -16.06 -9.38
C GLU A 7 -6.09 -15.79 -9.26
N ARG A 8 -5.56 -14.84 -10.03
CA ARG A 8 -4.16 -14.47 -9.96
C ARG A 8 -3.78 -13.79 -8.66
N ARG A 9 -4.75 -13.23 -7.97
CA ARG A 9 -4.50 -12.55 -6.70
C ARG A 9 -4.44 -13.58 -5.59
N ARG A 10 -3.24 -13.89 -5.15
CA ARG A 10 -3.05 -14.79 -4.01
C ARG A 10 -3.44 -14.13 -2.71
N TYR A 11 -3.36 -12.81 -2.67
CA TYR A 11 -3.56 -12.05 -1.44
C TYR A 11 -4.60 -10.97 -1.67
N PRO A 12 -5.52 -10.81 -0.72
CA PRO A 12 -6.49 -9.72 -0.81
C PRO A 12 -5.79 -8.38 -0.69
N ARG A 13 -6.40 -7.37 -1.30
CA ARG A 13 -5.91 -6.00 -1.29
C ARG A 13 -6.83 -5.12 -0.49
N ALA A 14 -6.26 -4.12 0.17
CA ALA A 14 -7.02 -3.12 0.88
C ALA A 14 -6.43 -1.74 0.61
N LYS A 15 -7.29 -0.73 0.68
CA LYS A 15 -6.84 0.66 0.58
C LYS A 15 -6.22 1.05 1.91
N ILE A 16 -4.91 1.16 1.91
CA ILE A 16 -4.15 1.50 3.11
C ILE A 16 -3.08 2.50 2.70
N GLU A 17 -3.02 3.62 3.39
CA GLU A 17 -2.01 4.64 3.16
C GLU A 17 -0.93 4.54 4.23
N TRP A 18 0.17 3.90 3.88
CA TRP A 18 1.35 3.87 4.73
C TRP A 18 2.48 4.62 4.07
N PRO A 19 3.25 5.39 4.83
CA PRO A 19 4.45 6.02 4.29
C PRO A 19 5.44 4.98 3.80
N VAL A 20 6.06 5.26 2.65
CA VAL A 20 7.10 4.39 2.11
C VAL A 20 8.32 5.22 1.77
N THR A 21 9.48 4.59 1.86
CA THR A 21 10.74 5.15 1.44
C THR A 21 11.41 4.15 0.53
N ILE A 22 11.77 4.59 -0.66
CA ILE A 22 12.42 3.73 -1.65
C ILE A 22 13.86 4.18 -1.80
N LYS A 23 14.77 3.23 -1.69
CA LYS A 23 16.19 3.50 -1.86
C LYS A 23 16.54 3.48 -3.34
N THR A 24 17.20 4.52 -3.80
CA THR A 24 17.69 4.61 -5.17
C THR A 24 19.17 4.93 -5.16
N ASP A 25 19.81 4.89 -6.33
CA ASP A 25 21.21 5.22 -6.45
C ASP A 25 21.51 6.67 -6.07
N GLU A 26 20.51 7.52 -6.19
CA GLU A 26 20.66 8.95 -5.90
C GLU A 26 20.20 9.33 -4.49
N GLY A 27 19.76 8.37 -3.69
CA GLY A 27 19.28 8.61 -2.34
C GLY A 27 17.94 7.93 -2.09
N PHE A 28 17.06 8.63 -1.38
CA PHE A 28 15.77 8.07 -1.00
C PHE A 28 14.63 8.87 -1.60
N ILE A 29 13.59 8.17 -2.00
CA ILE A 29 12.36 8.78 -2.50
C ILE A 29 11.25 8.40 -1.54
N SER A 30 10.48 9.39 -1.10
CA SER A 30 9.35 9.18 -0.19
C SER A 30 8.05 9.18 -0.96
N GLY A 31 7.12 8.34 -0.52
CA GLY A 31 5.80 8.26 -1.08
C GLY A 31 4.86 7.60 -0.08
N TYR A 32 3.74 7.11 -0.56
CA TYR A 32 2.80 6.38 0.30
C TYR A 32 2.03 5.37 -0.53
N THR A 33 1.59 4.31 0.14
CA THR A 33 0.79 3.28 -0.51
C THR A 33 -0.63 3.79 -0.76
N LEU A 34 -1.23 3.31 -1.84
CA LEU A 34 -2.65 3.50 -2.14
C LEU A 34 -3.41 2.23 -1.85
N ASN A 35 -2.80 1.11 -2.23
CA ASN A 35 -3.32 -0.23 -1.98
C ASN A 35 -2.20 -1.08 -1.44
N LEU A 36 -2.55 -2.04 -0.62
CA LEU A 36 -1.57 -2.92 0.00
C LEU A 36 -2.12 -4.33 0.09
N SER A 37 -1.27 -5.30 -0.17
CA SER A 37 -1.53 -6.71 0.06
C SER A 37 -0.26 -7.36 0.59
N ALA A 38 -0.36 -8.62 1.00
CA ALA A 38 0.83 -9.35 1.44
C ALA A 38 1.79 -9.67 0.29
N GLY A 39 1.35 -9.52 -0.95
CA GLY A 39 2.19 -9.78 -2.13
C GLY A 39 2.69 -8.56 -2.85
N GLY A 40 2.18 -7.38 -2.54
CA GLY A 40 2.60 -6.19 -3.25
C GLY A 40 1.86 -4.94 -2.84
N ALA A 41 2.13 -3.85 -3.53
CA ALA A 41 1.56 -2.56 -3.20
C ALA A 41 1.44 -1.68 -4.44
N THR A 42 0.52 -0.74 -4.38
CA THR A 42 0.44 0.37 -5.31
C THR A 42 0.91 1.60 -4.55
N VAL A 43 1.86 2.33 -5.10
CA VAL A 43 2.53 3.44 -4.40
C VAL A 43 2.50 4.68 -5.27
N ARG A 44 2.24 5.82 -4.64
CA ARG A 44 2.30 7.13 -5.28
C ARG A 44 3.56 7.86 -4.81
N LEU A 45 4.36 8.36 -5.75
CA LEU A 45 5.61 9.03 -5.42
C LEU A 45 6.12 9.84 -6.61
N GLN A 46 7.01 10.78 -6.32
CA GLN A 46 7.71 11.53 -7.36
C GLN A 46 8.87 10.68 -7.91
N ASN A 47 9.21 10.91 -9.17
CA ASN A 47 10.39 10.29 -9.80
C ASN A 47 10.45 8.77 -9.55
N PRO A 48 9.42 8.03 -9.99
CA PRO A 48 9.39 6.61 -9.71
C PRO A 48 10.50 5.85 -10.42
N PRO A 49 10.93 4.72 -9.84
CA PRO A 49 11.84 3.82 -10.55
C PRO A 49 11.19 3.28 -11.82
N LEU A 50 12.00 2.77 -12.70
CA LEU A 50 11.54 2.23 -13.97
C LEU A 50 10.92 0.85 -13.79
N VAL A 51 10.01 0.51 -14.71
CA VAL A 51 9.42 -0.84 -14.74
C VAL A 51 10.54 -1.87 -14.87
N HIS A 52 10.41 -2.94 -14.12
CA HIS A 52 11.35 -4.06 -13.99
C HIS A 52 12.53 -3.80 -13.06
N GLU A 53 12.68 -2.60 -12.53
CA GLU A 53 13.69 -2.38 -11.49
C GLU A 53 13.31 -3.10 -10.21
N ILE A 54 14.32 -3.65 -9.54
CA ILE A 54 14.20 -4.23 -8.22
C ILE A 54 14.65 -3.18 -7.23
N ILE A 55 13.78 -2.85 -6.28
CA ILE A 55 14.03 -1.77 -5.34
C ILE A 55 13.99 -2.28 -3.91
N GLU A 56 14.70 -1.60 -3.05
CA GLU A 56 14.59 -1.78 -1.60
C GLU A 56 13.62 -0.72 -1.08
N MET A 57 12.64 -1.17 -0.33
CA MET A 57 11.58 -0.29 0.15
C MET A 57 11.37 -0.50 1.63
N ARG A 58 11.07 0.59 2.32
CA ARG A 58 10.66 0.55 3.72
C ARG A 58 9.23 1.05 3.83
N LEU A 59 8.41 0.20 4.42
CA LEU A 59 7.01 0.51 4.71
C LEU A 59 6.91 0.84 6.19
N LYS A 60 6.36 2.00 6.51
CA LYS A 60 6.15 2.35 7.90
C LYS A 60 4.73 1.99 8.31
N ILE A 61 4.61 1.22 9.38
CA ILE A 61 3.31 0.92 9.98
C ILE A 61 3.08 1.94 11.09
N PRO A 62 2.22 2.95 10.86
CA PRO A 62 2.08 4.06 11.83
C PRO A 62 1.61 3.59 13.20
N GLU A 63 0.68 2.63 13.25
CA GLU A 63 0.11 2.16 14.51
C GLU A 63 1.13 1.46 15.39
N LEU A 64 2.15 0.87 14.79
CA LEU A 64 3.18 0.12 15.53
C LEU A 64 4.50 0.87 15.64
N ASP A 65 4.59 2.02 14.98
CA ASP A 65 5.84 2.77 14.86
C ASP A 65 6.98 1.85 14.43
N ARG A 66 6.72 1.04 13.42
CA ARG A 66 7.64 0.03 12.94
C ARG A 66 7.80 0.12 11.43
N GLU A 67 9.01 -0.11 10.96
CA GLU A 67 9.31 -0.15 9.54
C GLU A 67 9.55 -1.58 9.09
N LEU A 68 9.00 -1.90 7.92
CA LEU A 68 9.24 -3.18 7.27
C LEU A 68 10.19 -2.97 6.10
N ALA A 69 11.23 -3.78 6.02
CA ALA A 69 12.16 -3.74 4.90
C ALA A 69 11.75 -4.81 3.89
N VAL A 70 11.47 -4.39 2.67
CA VAL A 70 10.94 -5.27 1.64
C VAL A 70 11.68 -5.01 0.33
N GLU A 71 11.97 -6.07 -0.40
CA GLU A 71 12.45 -5.95 -1.77
C GLU A 71 11.28 -6.14 -2.71
N ALA A 72 11.20 -5.33 -3.75
CA ALA A 72 10.08 -5.36 -4.67
C ALA A 72 10.52 -5.06 -6.09
N GLU A 73 9.76 -5.59 -7.03
CA GLU A 73 9.94 -5.30 -8.45
C GLU A 73 8.84 -4.36 -8.91
N VAL A 74 9.21 -3.35 -9.69
CA VAL A 74 8.25 -2.45 -10.32
C VAL A 74 7.64 -3.16 -11.52
N VAL A 75 6.33 -3.44 -11.44
CA VAL A 75 5.66 -4.22 -12.50
C VAL A 75 4.87 -3.35 -13.46
N TRP A 76 4.49 -2.14 -13.06
CA TRP A 76 3.87 -1.17 -13.95
C TRP A 76 4.03 0.24 -13.36
N SER A 77 3.86 1.23 -14.22
CA SER A 77 4.03 2.62 -13.83
C SER A 77 3.17 3.53 -14.70
N THR A 78 2.66 4.61 -14.13
CA THR A 78 1.94 5.63 -14.90
C THR A 78 2.83 6.81 -15.26
N ALA A 79 4.12 6.73 -14.97
CA ALA A 79 5.03 7.86 -15.17
C ALA A 79 5.05 8.37 -16.61
N ASP A 80 4.93 7.47 -17.58
CA ASP A 80 4.95 7.83 -19.00
C ASP A 80 3.59 8.28 -19.53
N ILE A 81 2.53 8.03 -18.77
CA ILE A 81 1.15 8.31 -19.19
C ILE A 81 0.67 9.62 -18.57
N VAL A 82 1.06 9.87 -17.33
CA VAL A 82 0.63 11.05 -16.59
C VAL A 82 1.45 12.25 -17.05
N ASP A 83 0.80 13.15 -17.78
CA ASP A 83 1.41 14.35 -18.31
C ASP A 83 1.01 15.58 -17.51
N ASN A 84 0.46 15.37 -16.33
CA ASN A 84 -0.04 16.43 -15.49
C ASN A 84 0.85 16.59 -14.25
N GLU A 85 1.45 17.77 -14.12
CA GLU A 85 2.31 18.06 -12.99
C GLU A 85 1.60 18.05 -11.64
N LEU A 86 0.28 18.15 -11.67
CA LEU A 86 -0.51 18.18 -10.44
C LEU A 86 -0.79 16.77 -9.88
N THR A 87 -0.51 15.75 -10.66
CA THR A 87 -0.77 14.37 -10.24
C THR A 87 0.53 13.57 -10.23
N LEU A 88 0.89 13.05 -9.06
CA LEU A 88 2.08 12.23 -8.96
C LEU A 88 1.86 10.88 -9.62
N PRO A 89 2.91 10.30 -10.22
CA PRO A 89 2.81 8.98 -10.80
C PRO A 89 2.53 7.91 -9.76
N ILE A 90 1.99 6.79 -10.23
CA ILE A 90 1.68 5.62 -9.42
C ILE A 90 2.45 4.45 -9.99
N ILE A 91 3.04 3.64 -9.13
CA ILE A 91 3.69 2.40 -9.53
C ILE A 91 3.05 1.22 -8.85
N GLY A 92 3.06 0.09 -9.53
CA GLY A 92 2.66 -1.18 -8.96
C GLY A 92 3.89 -1.99 -8.63
N LEU A 93 3.91 -2.54 -7.42
CA LEU A 93 5.05 -3.28 -6.89
C LEU A 93 4.65 -4.71 -6.56
N ASN A 94 5.51 -5.63 -6.90
CA ASN A 94 5.40 -7.04 -6.51
C ASN A 94 6.55 -7.33 -5.53
N PHE A 95 6.22 -7.78 -4.33
CA PHE A 95 7.25 -8.08 -3.35
C PHE A 95 8.03 -9.32 -3.78
N THR A 96 9.34 -9.17 -3.95
CA THR A 96 10.22 -10.25 -4.35
C THR A 96 10.93 -10.90 -3.16
N SER A 97 11.08 -10.15 -2.08
CA SER A 97 11.67 -10.68 -0.85
C SER A 97 11.05 -9.98 0.34
N ILE A 98 10.41 -10.76 1.18
CA ILE A 98 9.76 -10.28 2.40
C ILE A 98 9.77 -11.42 3.42
N THR A 99 10.04 -11.11 4.69
CA THR A 99 10.02 -12.12 5.72
C THR A 99 8.58 -12.57 6.00
N ASP A 100 8.44 -13.79 6.51
CA ASP A 100 7.11 -14.31 6.87
C ASP A 100 6.45 -13.46 7.93
N GLN A 101 7.22 -12.96 8.87
CA GLN A 101 6.71 -12.09 9.93
C GLN A 101 6.16 -10.79 9.35
N ASP A 102 6.90 -10.16 8.45
CA ASP A 102 6.46 -8.91 7.83
C ASP A 102 5.24 -9.13 6.95
N ARG A 103 5.21 -10.24 6.22
CA ARG A 103 4.05 -10.60 5.42
C ARG A 103 2.83 -10.79 6.28
N TRP A 104 3.00 -11.42 7.45
CA TRP A 104 1.91 -11.61 8.39
C TRP A 104 1.38 -10.27 8.90
N LEU A 105 2.27 -9.33 9.20
CA LEU A 105 1.86 -8.00 9.67
C LEU A 105 1.03 -7.29 8.61
N ILE A 106 1.45 -7.35 7.35
CA ILE A 106 0.69 -6.76 6.25
C ILE A 106 -0.66 -7.45 6.10
N SER A 107 -0.68 -8.77 6.11
CA SER A 107 -1.91 -9.54 5.99
C SER A 107 -2.90 -9.20 7.09
N THR A 108 -2.41 -9.04 8.31
CA THR A 108 -3.24 -8.68 9.45
C THR A 108 -3.85 -7.29 9.27
N ALA A 109 -3.06 -6.34 8.83
CA ALA A 109 -3.55 -4.98 8.58
C ALA A 109 -4.61 -4.96 7.48
N VAL A 110 -4.36 -5.67 6.39
CA VAL A 110 -5.31 -5.79 5.28
C VAL A 110 -6.62 -6.43 5.75
N ALA A 111 -6.52 -7.52 6.52
CA ALA A 111 -7.70 -8.20 7.04
C ALA A 111 -8.55 -7.30 7.93
N LYS A 112 -7.90 -6.47 8.74
CA LYS A 112 -8.62 -5.53 9.60
C LYS A 112 -9.43 -4.52 8.79
N VAL A 113 -8.81 -3.97 7.75
CA VAL A 113 -9.49 -3.00 6.88
C VAL A 113 -10.67 -3.66 6.17
N LEU A 114 -10.48 -4.84 5.62
CA LEU A 114 -11.53 -5.55 4.89
C LEU A 114 -12.68 -5.94 5.81
N ARG A 115 -12.40 -6.32 7.05
CA ARG A 115 -13.45 -6.63 8.01
C ARG A 115 -14.27 -5.39 8.37
N SER A 116 -13.62 -4.28 8.51
CA SER A 116 -14.31 -3.03 8.79
C SER A 116 -15.26 -2.66 7.68
N ASP A 117 -14.84 -2.83 6.43
CA ASP A 117 -15.68 -2.57 5.27
C ASP A 117 -16.90 -3.50 5.24
N ARG A 118 -16.71 -4.76 5.62
CA ARG A 118 -17.79 -5.75 5.61
C ARG A 118 -18.81 -5.51 6.70
N ARG A 119 -18.40 -4.92 7.82
CA ARG A 119 -19.28 -4.76 8.97
C ARG A 119 -20.37 -3.72 8.78
N VAL A 120 -20.25 -2.88 7.75
CA VAL A 120 -21.22 -1.82 7.56
C VAL A 120 -21.76 -1.83 6.13
N PRO A 121 -22.36 -2.94 5.69
CA PRO A 121 -22.79 -3.05 4.29
C PRO A 121 -24.03 -2.24 3.95
N THR A 122 -24.87 -1.93 4.93
CA THR A 122 -26.18 -1.35 4.66
C THR A 122 -26.32 0.10 5.08
N ARG A 123 -25.39 0.61 5.86
CA ARG A 123 -25.47 1.98 6.36
C ARG A 123 -24.20 2.73 6.04
N VAL A 124 -24.17 3.26 4.84
CA VAL A 124 -23.01 3.98 4.35
C VAL A 124 -22.61 5.13 5.26
N VAL A 125 -23.61 5.85 5.79
CA VAL A 125 -23.33 6.97 6.68
C VAL A 125 -22.72 6.49 7.99
N SER A 126 -23.23 5.41 8.54
CA SER A 126 -22.70 4.83 9.78
C SER A 126 -21.29 4.27 9.56
N ALA A 127 -21.07 3.67 8.39
CA ALA A 127 -19.76 3.15 8.03
C ALA A 127 -18.73 4.27 7.99
N ARG A 128 -19.12 5.37 7.35
CA ARG A 128 -18.25 6.52 7.23
C ARG A 128 -17.88 7.09 8.60
N ARG A 129 -18.87 7.21 9.48
CA ARG A 129 -18.63 7.70 10.83
C ARG A 129 -17.74 6.78 11.64
N ALA A 130 -17.96 5.47 11.53
CA ALA A 130 -17.13 4.49 12.21
C ALA A 130 -15.70 4.56 11.73
N LEU A 131 -15.52 4.69 10.42
CA LEU A 131 -14.20 4.80 9.82
C LEU A 131 -13.50 6.08 10.28
N GLU A 132 -14.23 7.20 10.27
CA GLU A 132 -13.68 8.46 10.73
C GLU A 132 -13.26 8.40 12.19
N LYS A 133 -14.05 7.74 13.04
CA LYS A 133 -13.71 7.57 14.45
C LYS A 133 -12.46 6.73 14.62
N VAL A 134 -12.34 5.66 13.86
CA VAL A 134 -11.18 4.79 13.92
C VAL A 134 -9.93 5.54 13.45
N LEU A 135 -10.03 6.24 12.33
CA LEU A 135 -8.93 7.03 11.81
C LEU A 135 -8.52 8.12 12.77
N LYS A 136 -9.51 8.81 13.34
CA LYS A 136 -9.24 9.88 14.30
C LYS A 136 -8.56 9.32 15.55
N LYS A 137 -9.02 8.17 16.02
CA LYS A 137 -8.44 7.51 17.17
C LYS A 137 -7.01 7.07 16.91
N CYS A 138 -6.74 6.56 15.72
CA CYS A 138 -5.39 6.20 15.31
C CYS A 138 -4.49 7.43 15.23
N MET A 139 -5.02 8.52 14.70
CA MET A 139 -4.27 9.77 14.64
C MET A 139 -3.98 10.33 16.02
N ASP A 140 -4.94 10.25 16.93
CA ASP A 140 -4.75 10.68 18.31
C ASP A 140 -3.73 9.82 19.04
N MET A 141 -3.67 8.53 18.71
CA MET A 141 -2.72 7.62 19.32
C MET A 141 -1.30 7.82 18.79
N ASP A 142 -1.16 8.38 17.62
CA ASP A 142 0.15 8.70 17.04
C ASP A 142 0.77 9.95 17.66
N LEU A 143 0.02 10.66 18.41
CA LEU A 143 0.52 11.83 19.12
C LEU A 143 1.04 11.45 20.49
#